data_46cde5c037072f320eaab0e7bb0c8daf
#
_entry.id   46cde5c037072f320eaab0e7bb0c8daf
#
_cell.length_a   1.000
_cell.length_b   1.000
_cell.length_c   1.000
_cell.angle_alpha   90.00
_cell.angle_beta   90.00
_cell.angle_gamma   90.00
#
_symmetry.space_group_name_H-M   'P 1'
#
loop_
_entity.id
_entity.type
_entity.pdbx_description
1 polymer ?
#
loop_
_entity_poly.entity_id
_entity_poly.type
_entity_poly.pdbx_seq_one_letter_code
_entity_poly.pdbx_strand_id
1 'polypeptide(L)'
;MSFIVLTTIAHAFNYGSITIYQDGEWSKPLYIKTSVIYNEARKTITFSNSKFGKMVLKIYSSEMKDGVEIHNCGEVNTGRRFVVFITVRNKIPYVTLSTSADTMFSFGF
;
A
#
# COMPACT_ATOMS: atom_id res chain seq x y z
N MET A 1 23.52 -15.72 17.91
CA MET A 1 22.88 -15.47 17.59
C MET A 1 22.61 -14.77 16.83
N SER A 2 22.40 -14.68 16.45
CA SER A 2 22.04 -14.07 15.75
C SER A 2 21.35 -13.34 15.45
N PHE A 3 21.17 -13.06 15.25
CA PHE A 3 20.57 -12.43 15.02
C PHE A 3 19.91 -11.80 14.42
N ILE A 4 19.80 -11.80 14.27
CA ILE A 4 19.32 -11.39 13.77
C ILE A 4 18.59 -10.62 13.54
N VAL A 5 18.61 -10.37 13.44
CA VAL A 5 17.92 -9.75 13.20
C VAL A 5 17.34 -9.10 12.67
N LEU A 6 17.39 -9.11 12.49
CA LEU A 6 16.95 -8.62 11.97
C LEU A 6 16.28 -8.17 11.31
N THR A 7 16.49 -8.47 11.64
CA THR A 7 16.00 -7.99 10.60
C THR A 7 14.56 -7.62 10.44
N THR A 8 14.16 -6.80 11.14
CA THR A 8 12.89 -6.22 11.05
C THR A 8 12.98 -5.17 10.01
N ILE A 9 12.75 -5.56 8.81
CA ILE A 9 12.96 -4.63 7.74
C ILE A 9 11.65 -3.99 7.38
N ALA A 10 11.60 -2.68 7.56
CA ALA A 10 10.54 -1.87 7.03
C ALA A 10 11.00 -1.37 5.67
N HIS A 11 10.24 -1.68 4.64
CA HIS A 11 10.50 -1.16 3.29
C HIS A 11 9.70 0.11 3.11
N ALA A 12 10.39 1.23 2.91
CA ALA A 12 9.76 2.52 2.73
C ALA A 12 9.87 2.95 1.26
N PHE A 13 8.74 3.31 0.68
CA PHE A 13 8.67 3.80 -0.69
C PHE A 13 8.01 5.16 -0.71
N ASN A 14 8.53 6.06 -1.55
CA ASN A 14 7.99 7.41 -1.66
C ASN A 14 7.46 7.64 -3.07
N TYR A 15 6.21 8.08 -3.15
CA TYR A 15 5.52 8.31 -4.41
C TYR A 15 5.16 9.78 -4.51
N GLY A 16 5.22 10.31 -5.73
CA GLY A 16 4.96 11.72 -5.98
C GLY A 16 3.55 12.02 -6.45
N SER A 17 2.78 11.00 -6.81
CA SER A 17 1.44 11.21 -7.34
C SER A 17 0.48 10.11 -6.93
N ILE A 18 -0.81 10.45 -6.98
CA ILE A 18 -1.92 9.51 -6.73
C ILE A 18 -2.88 9.65 -7.88
N THR A 19 -3.27 8.52 -8.48
CA THR A 19 -4.34 8.48 -9.47
C THR A 19 -5.49 7.70 -8.86
N ILE A 20 -6.69 8.24 -8.98
CA ILE A 20 -7.88 7.69 -8.32
C ILE A 20 -8.80 7.08 -9.37
N TYR A 21 -9.17 5.82 -9.17
CA TYR A 21 -10.18 5.14 -9.96
C TYR A 21 -11.50 5.22 -9.19
N GLN A 22 -12.51 5.76 -9.84
CA GLN A 22 -13.84 5.91 -9.23
C GLN A 22 -14.89 5.96 -10.33
N ASP A 23 -16.00 5.25 -10.14
CA ASP A 23 -17.12 5.21 -11.08
C ASP A 23 -16.70 4.84 -12.51
N GLY A 24 -15.78 3.89 -12.64
CA GLY A 24 -15.32 3.39 -13.92
C GLY A 24 -14.27 4.23 -14.62
N GLU A 25 -13.80 5.29 -13.99
CA GLU A 25 -12.81 6.19 -14.61
C GLU A 25 -11.64 6.48 -13.71
N TRP A 26 -10.46 6.64 -14.35
CA TRP A 26 -9.26 7.08 -13.67
C TRP A 26 -9.18 8.61 -13.73
N SER A 27 -8.85 9.22 -12.59
CA SER A 27 -8.63 10.65 -12.52
C SER A 27 -7.30 11.02 -13.15
N LYS A 28 -7.07 12.33 -13.33
CA LYS A 28 -5.74 12.84 -13.60
C LYS A 28 -4.89 12.67 -12.35
N PRO A 29 -3.56 12.53 -12.49
CA PRO A 29 -2.71 12.41 -11.32
C PRO A 29 -2.79 13.63 -10.42
N LEU A 30 -2.89 13.37 -9.11
CA LEU A 30 -2.78 14.39 -8.09
C LEU A 30 -1.35 14.33 -7.55
N TYR A 31 -0.66 15.46 -7.55
CA TYR A 31 0.74 15.50 -7.13
C TYR A 31 0.86 15.65 -5.62
N ILE A 32 0.58 14.57 -4.93
CA ILE A 32 0.62 14.48 -3.47
C ILE A 32 1.68 13.45 -3.10
N LYS A 33 2.69 13.89 -2.36
CA LYS A 33 3.75 12.99 -1.91
C LYS A 33 3.20 12.04 -0.87
N THR A 34 3.38 10.75 -1.10
CA THR A 34 2.89 9.70 -0.21
C THR A 34 4.03 8.77 0.16
N SER A 35 4.16 8.49 1.45
CA SER A 35 5.08 7.50 1.96
C SER A 35 4.30 6.21 2.23
N VAL A 36 4.82 5.09 1.74
CA VAL A 36 4.24 3.76 1.99
C VAL A 36 5.30 2.93 2.68
N ILE A 37 5.00 2.46 3.87
CA ILE A 37 5.93 1.66 4.66
C ILE A 37 5.36 0.28 4.89
N TYR A 38 6.05 -0.73 4.34
CA TYR A 38 5.70 -2.13 4.53
C TYR A 38 6.59 -2.71 5.63
N ASN A 39 5.99 -3.14 6.72
CA ASN A 39 6.70 -3.76 7.83
C ASN A 39 6.31 -5.24 7.91
N GLU A 40 7.21 -6.11 7.46
CA GLU A 40 6.94 -7.54 7.42
C GLU A 40 6.80 -8.15 8.80
N ALA A 41 7.61 -7.70 9.76
CA ALA A 41 7.60 -8.27 11.10
C ALA A 41 6.28 -7.99 11.81
N ARG A 42 5.72 -6.80 11.62
CA ARG A 42 4.46 -6.41 12.22
C ARG A 42 3.27 -6.70 11.34
N LYS A 43 3.50 -7.07 10.11
CA LYS A 43 2.47 -7.31 9.09
C LYS A 43 1.56 -6.10 8.94
N THR A 44 2.18 -4.94 8.74
CA THR A 44 1.47 -3.69 8.55
C THR A 44 1.94 -2.98 7.30
N ILE A 45 1.03 -2.22 6.70
CA ILE A 45 1.35 -1.30 5.61
C ILE A 45 0.83 0.05 6.03
N THR A 46 1.70 1.05 6.09
CA THR A 46 1.34 2.39 6.53
C THR A 46 1.42 3.36 5.36
N PHE A 47 0.31 4.06 5.12
CA PHE A 47 0.25 5.12 4.11
C PHE A 47 0.22 6.46 4.84
N SER A 48 1.04 7.41 4.38
CA SER A 48 1.12 8.72 5.00
C SER A 48 1.26 9.81 3.95
N ASN A 49 0.34 10.76 3.96
CA ASN A 49 0.44 11.94 3.11
C ASN A 49 -0.33 13.11 3.73
N SER A 50 -0.20 14.29 3.13
CA SER A 50 -0.82 15.51 3.66
C SER A 50 -2.34 15.53 3.50
N LYS A 51 -2.88 14.74 2.57
CA LYS A 51 -4.32 14.73 2.31
C LYS A 51 -5.08 13.79 3.23
N PHE A 52 -4.57 12.59 3.44
CA PHE A 52 -5.24 11.56 4.24
C PHE A 52 -4.70 11.44 5.65
N GLY A 53 -3.55 12.04 5.91
CA GLY A 53 -2.84 11.82 7.15
C GLY A 53 -2.13 10.47 7.15
N LYS A 54 -2.10 9.83 8.29
CA LYS A 54 -1.45 8.54 8.47
C LYS A 54 -2.49 7.45 8.64
N MET A 55 -2.39 6.41 7.83
CA MET A 55 -3.29 5.27 7.87
C MET A 55 -2.48 3.99 8.01
N VAL A 56 -2.73 3.22 9.05
CA VAL A 56 -2.04 1.96 9.32
C VAL A 56 -2.97 0.80 9.02
N LEU A 57 -2.55 -0.09 8.12
CA LEU A 57 -3.31 -1.27 7.73
C LEU A 57 -2.65 -2.52 8.28
N LYS A 58 -3.41 -3.34 8.97
CA LYS A 58 -2.99 -4.64 9.44
C LYS A 58 -3.26 -5.67 8.35
N ILE A 59 -2.26 -6.47 8.01
CA ILE A 59 -2.39 -7.52 6.99
C ILE A 59 -2.96 -8.78 7.65
N TYR A 60 -4.09 -9.26 7.15
CA TYR A 60 -4.71 -10.50 7.65
C TYR A 60 -4.31 -11.70 6.81
N SER A 61 -4.18 -11.52 5.51
CA SER A 61 -3.76 -12.59 4.61
C SER A 61 -3.08 -12.01 3.39
N SER A 62 -2.23 -12.80 2.78
CA SER A 62 -1.48 -12.39 1.59
C SER A 62 -1.43 -13.54 0.61
N GLU A 63 -1.45 -13.22 -0.67
CA GLU A 63 -1.25 -14.20 -1.73
C GLU A 63 -0.50 -13.58 -2.89
N MET A 64 0.08 -14.42 -3.73
CA MET A 64 0.75 -14.00 -4.94
C MET A 64 -0.04 -14.56 -6.12
N LYS A 65 -0.44 -13.71 -7.05
CA LYS A 65 -1.16 -14.13 -8.23
C LYS A 65 -0.69 -13.35 -9.45
N ASP A 66 -0.21 -14.08 -10.45
CA ASP A 66 0.27 -13.51 -11.71
C ASP A 66 1.30 -12.38 -11.50
N GLY A 67 2.20 -12.57 -10.53
CA GLY A 67 3.24 -11.59 -10.24
C GLY A 67 2.79 -10.41 -9.39
N VAL A 68 1.55 -10.43 -8.90
CA VAL A 68 1.00 -9.38 -8.06
C VAL A 68 0.85 -9.91 -6.64
N GLU A 69 1.42 -9.18 -5.67
CA GLU A 69 1.17 -9.45 -4.25
C GLU A 69 -0.17 -8.83 -3.88
N ILE A 70 -1.03 -9.63 -3.28
CA ILE A 70 -2.35 -9.18 -2.85
C ILE A 70 -2.43 -9.31 -1.34
N HIS A 71 -2.58 -8.18 -0.65
CA HIS A 71 -2.66 -8.16 0.81
C HIS A 71 -4.05 -7.74 1.24
N ASN A 72 -4.74 -8.62 1.98
CA ASN A 72 -6.04 -8.31 2.55
C ASN A 72 -5.81 -7.68 3.92
N CYS A 73 -6.28 -6.46 4.10
CA CYS A 73 -5.95 -5.64 5.25
C CYS A 73 -7.18 -5.08 5.94
N GLY A 74 -6.98 -4.63 7.18
CA GLY A 74 -7.96 -3.86 7.90
C GLY A 74 -7.27 -2.65 8.53
N GLU A 75 -7.93 -1.51 8.48
CA GLU A 75 -7.40 -0.29 9.06
C GLU A 75 -7.52 -0.38 10.59
N VAL A 76 -6.41 -0.10 11.30
CA VAL A 76 -6.33 -0.40 12.73
C VAL A 76 -7.28 0.42 13.61
N ASN A 77 -7.65 1.62 13.17
CA ASN A 77 -8.52 2.49 13.97
C ASN A 77 -10.01 2.25 13.72
N THR A 78 -10.39 1.91 12.50
CA THR A 78 -11.79 1.81 12.10
C THR A 78 -12.22 0.38 11.80
N GLY A 79 -11.27 -0.52 11.54
CA GLY A 79 -11.56 -1.87 11.08
C GLY A 79 -12.02 -1.97 9.64
N ARG A 80 -11.99 -0.87 8.88
CA ARG A 80 -12.41 -0.89 7.48
C ARG A 80 -11.48 -1.77 6.67
N ARG A 81 -12.06 -2.51 5.74
CA ARG A 81 -11.31 -3.43 4.90
C ARG A 81 -10.71 -2.74 3.70
N PHE A 82 -9.47 -3.08 3.41
CA PHE A 82 -8.73 -2.61 2.25
C PHE A 82 -7.97 -3.76 1.62
N VAL A 83 -7.72 -3.67 0.33
CA VAL A 83 -6.85 -4.61 -0.36
C VAL A 83 -5.70 -3.80 -0.97
N VAL A 84 -4.48 -4.24 -0.72
CA VAL A 84 -3.29 -3.59 -1.26
C VAL A 84 -2.66 -4.51 -2.30
N PHE A 85 -2.48 -4.00 -3.51
CA PHE A 85 -1.83 -4.71 -4.60
C PHE A 85 -0.44 -4.14 -4.79
N ILE A 86 0.57 -4.99 -4.81
CA ILE A 86 1.96 -4.58 -5.04
C ILE A 86 2.52 -5.36 -6.22
N THR A 87 2.96 -4.64 -7.23
CA THR A 87 3.61 -5.21 -8.41
C THR A 87 4.99 -4.60 -8.54
N VAL A 88 6.00 -5.44 -8.67
CA VAL A 88 7.37 -4.95 -8.83
C VAL A 88 7.74 -5.04 -10.32
N ARG A 89 8.15 -3.91 -10.91
CA ARG A 89 8.62 -3.81 -12.29
C ARG A 89 9.96 -3.10 -12.30
N ASN A 90 10.97 -3.73 -12.87
CA ASN A 90 12.32 -3.15 -12.92
C ASN A 90 12.82 -2.72 -11.54
N LYS A 91 12.56 -3.56 -10.54
CA LYS A 91 12.92 -3.33 -9.13
C LYS A 91 12.18 -2.16 -8.49
N ILE A 92 11.16 -1.64 -9.14
CA ILE A 92 10.34 -0.54 -8.63
C ILE A 92 8.97 -1.10 -8.23
N PRO A 93 8.56 -0.94 -6.97
CA PRO A 93 7.24 -1.39 -6.53
C PRO A 93 6.17 -0.38 -6.94
N TYR A 94 5.08 -0.88 -7.50
CA TYR A 94 3.88 -0.09 -7.80
C TYR A 94 2.78 -0.56 -6.86
N VAL A 95 2.18 0.37 -6.15
CA VAL A 95 1.21 0.08 -5.10
C VAL A 95 -0.16 0.62 -5.49
N THR A 96 -1.18 -0.20 -5.32
CA THR A 96 -2.57 0.20 -5.51
C THR A 96 -3.34 -0.17 -4.24
N LEU A 97 -4.09 0.79 -3.72
CA LEU A 97 -4.92 0.61 -2.55
C LEU A 97 -6.38 0.58 -2.98
N SER A 98 -7.06 -0.53 -2.75
CA SER A 98 -8.48 -0.67 -3.07
C SER A 98 -9.31 -0.55 -1.81
N THR A 99 -10.27 0.35 -1.80
CA THR A 99 -11.17 0.55 -0.66
C THR A 99 -12.47 -0.23 -0.84
N SER A 100 -12.86 -0.45 -2.10
CA SER A 100 -14.05 -1.21 -2.49
C SER A 100 -13.90 -1.60 -3.94
N ALA A 101 -14.86 -2.30 -4.49
CA ALA A 101 -14.84 -2.68 -5.90
C ALA A 101 -14.80 -1.47 -6.84
N ASP A 102 -15.29 -0.32 -6.37
CA ASP A 102 -15.48 0.86 -7.19
C ASP A 102 -14.39 1.92 -7.02
N THR A 103 -13.55 1.81 -6.01
CA THR A 103 -12.60 2.87 -5.68
C THR A 103 -11.21 2.32 -5.42
N MET A 104 -10.24 2.82 -6.17
CA MET A 104 -8.85 2.43 -6.02
C MET A 104 -7.96 3.67 -6.09
N PHE A 105 -6.85 3.61 -5.37
CA PHE A 105 -5.82 4.65 -5.39
C PHE A 105 -4.53 4.01 -5.90
N SER A 106 -4.01 4.52 -7.01
CA SER A 106 -2.74 4.04 -7.56
C SER A 106 -1.66 5.07 -7.31
N PHE A 107 -0.56 4.64 -6.70
CA PHE A 107 0.55 5.53 -6.34
C PHE A 107 1.65 5.43 -7.38
N GLY A 108 2.12 6.58 -7.85
CA GLY A 108 3.13 6.68 -8.89
C GLY A 108 4.22 7.69 -8.54
N PHE A 109 5.30 7.65 -9.30
CA PHE A 109 6.47 8.52 -9.07
C PHE A 109 6.38 9.87 -9.77
#